data_2d8fe20038912de1b09379260c5c4914
#
_entry.id   2d8fe20038912de1b09379260c5c4914
#
_cell.length_a   1.000
_cell.length_b   1.000
_cell.length_c   1.000
_cell.angle_alpha   90.00
_cell.angle_beta   90.00
_cell.angle_gamma   90.00
#
_symmetry.space_group_name_H-M   'P 1'
#
loop_
_entity.id
_entity.type
_entity.pdbx_description
1 polymer ?
#
loop_
_entity_poly.entity_id
_entity_poly.type
_entity_poly.pdbx_seq_one_letter_code
_entity_poly.pdbx_strand_id
1 'polypeptide(L)'
;MRPIGTCSTIGVFTDIQSNRRNAVNKIFLSLGTATLLAISIANAVAKDKQSETFLKKAIEGNLTEVSMGDLAQKNGQSDGVKSFGKMLSADHAVANQKALDAAKGLGMNPPTEPNAKQKADYQKMSKMSGASFDKMFATHMVADHQKDIAEYMKASKIKDPAGEYASGQLDTLRKHLDTAKLLKPGK
;
A
#
# COMPACT_ATOMS: atom_id res chain seq x y z
N MET A 1 -29.03 2.69 -94.81
CA MET A 1 -29.83 3.45 -93.83
C MET A 1 -29.39 3.00 -92.41
N ARG A 2 -28.84 3.88 -91.71
CA ARG A 2 -28.45 3.67 -90.27
C ARG A 2 -29.63 4.10 -89.36
N PRO A 3 -29.76 3.54 -88.15
CA PRO A 3 -30.19 4.34 -86.99
C PRO A 3 -29.23 4.24 -85.85
N ILE A 4 -28.97 5.28 -85.41
CA ILE A 4 -28.65 6.08 -84.21
C ILE A 4 -28.67 5.29 -82.84
N GLY A 5 -27.50 5.34 -82.19
CA GLY A 5 -27.35 4.84 -80.84
C GLY A 5 -27.92 5.74 -79.78
N THR A 6 -28.50 5.16 -78.73
CA THR A 6 -28.90 5.83 -77.53
C THR A 6 -27.81 5.69 -76.42
N CYS A 7 -27.34 6.84 -76.00
CA CYS A 7 -26.43 7.03 -74.90
C CYS A 7 -27.14 6.70 -73.55
N SER A 8 -26.61 5.76 -72.75
CA SER A 8 -27.12 5.47 -71.46
C SER A 8 -26.11 5.96 -70.42
N THR A 9 -26.38 7.15 -69.85
CA THR A 9 -25.63 7.79 -68.81
C THR A 9 -26.42 7.61 -67.51
N ILE A 10 -26.30 6.48 -66.84
CA ILE A 10 -26.73 6.32 -65.42
C ILE A 10 -25.85 5.25 -64.82
N GLY A 11 -24.92 5.59 -63.97
CA GLY A 11 -24.17 4.58 -63.23
C GLY A 11 -23.00 5.03 -62.35
N VAL A 12 -22.80 6.33 -62.14
CA VAL A 12 -21.60 6.77 -61.34
C VAL A 12 -21.91 7.46 -60.01
N PHE A 13 -23.19 7.65 -59.65
CA PHE A 13 -23.52 8.47 -58.44
C PHE A 13 -23.81 7.71 -57.14
N THR A 14 -23.79 6.39 -57.13
CA THR A 14 -24.13 5.61 -55.92
C THR A 14 -22.91 5.13 -55.11
N ASP A 15 -21.70 5.20 -55.65
CA ASP A 15 -20.52 4.58 -55.00
C ASP A 15 -19.77 5.54 -54.05
N ILE A 16 -19.93 6.86 -54.19
CA ILE A 16 -19.24 7.85 -53.35
C ILE A 16 -19.87 7.98 -51.97
N GLN A 17 -21.17 7.72 -51.81
CA GLN A 17 -21.85 7.84 -50.52
C GLN A 17 -21.66 6.63 -49.63
N SER A 18 -21.49 5.42 -50.19
CA SER A 18 -21.24 4.19 -49.41
C SER A 18 -19.87 4.20 -48.73
N ASN A 19 -18.86 4.73 -49.42
CA ASN A 19 -17.48 4.76 -48.90
C ASN A 19 -17.27 5.76 -47.74
N ARG A 20 -18.04 6.86 -47.71
CA ARG A 20 -17.96 7.84 -46.58
C ARG A 20 -18.57 7.30 -45.28
N ARG A 21 -19.65 6.51 -45.33
CA ARG A 21 -20.27 5.94 -44.11
C ARG A 21 -19.40 4.88 -43.49
N ASN A 22 -18.70 4.06 -44.25
CA ASN A 22 -17.81 3.02 -43.76
C ASN A 22 -16.51 3.59 -43.17
N ALA A 23 -16.01 4.73 -43.65
CA ALA A 23 -14.84 5.39 -43.09
C ALA A 23 -15.12 6.02 -41.72
N VAL A 24 -16.29 6.63 -41.53
CA VAL A 24 -16.67 7.25 -40.23
C VAL A 24 -16.89 6.20 -39.16
N ASN A 25 -17.54 5.06 -39.48
CA ASN A 25 -17.74 3.97 -38.51
C ASN A 25 -16.45 3.28 -38.11
N LYS A 26 -15.45 3.18 -39.00
CA LYS A 26 -14.13 2.60 -38.63
C LYS A 26 -13.32 3.52 -37.72
N ILE A 27 -13.44 4.83 -37.85
CA ILE A 27 -12.73 5.80 -37.01
C ILE A 27 -13.34 5.85 -35.60
N PHE A 28 -14.67 5.74 -35.43
CA PHE A 28 -15.30 5.71 -34.12
C PHE A 28 -15.02 4.42 -33.35
N LEU A 29 -14.86 3.28 -34.03
CA LEU A 29 -14.56 2.01 -33.37
C LEU A 29 -13.11 1.93 -32.87
N SER A 30 -12.16 2.60 -33.53
CA SER A 30 -10.76 2.62 -33.13
C SER A 30 -10.48 3.58 -31.94
N LEU A 31 -11.25 4.67 -31.82
CA LEU A 31 -11.07 5.60 -30.68
C LEU A 31 -11.59 5.03 -29.36
N GLY A 32 -12.68 4.25 -29.39
CA GLY A 32 -13.27 3.65 -28.18
C GLY A 32 -12.38 2.58 -27.54
N THR A 33 -11.71 1.76 -28.33
CA THR A 33 -10.83 0.70 -27.82
C THR A 33 -9.52 1.23 -27.24
N ALA A 34 -8.94 2.28 -27.79
CA ALA A 34 -7.73 2.90 -27.29
C ALA A 34 -7.95 3.60 -25.95
N THR A 35 -9.10 4.23 -25.75
CA THR A 35 -9.44 4.94 -24.51
C THR A 35 -9.67 3.96 -23.34
N LEU A 36 -10.35 2.84 -23.58
CA LEU A 36 -10.58 1.80 -22.57
C LEU A 36 -9.26 1.13 -22.11
N LEU A 37 -8.35 0.88 -23.03
CA LEU A 37 -7.04 0.29 -22.72
C LEU A 37 -6.18 1.25 -21.89
N ALA A 38 -6.16 2.54 -22.21
CA ALA A 38 -5.41 3.55 -21.47
C ALA A 38 -5.90 3.72 -20.01
N ILE A 39 -7.22 3.65 -19.78
CA ILE A 39 -7.79 3.71 -18.43
C ILE A 39 -7.41 2.48 -17.61
N SER A 40 -7.40 1.29 -18.22
CA SER A 40 -7.03 0.06 -17.54
C SER A 40 -5.56 0.05 -17.10
N ILE A 41 -4.66 0.54 -17.92
CA ILE A 41 -3.23 0.64 -17.61
C ILE A 41 -2.99 1.66 -16.49
N ALA A 42 -3.63 2.83 -16.55
CA ALA A 42 -3.49 3.85 -15.52
C ALA A 42 -3.96 3.37 -14.14
N ASN A 43 -5.05 2.60 -14.08
CA ASN A 43 -5.54 2.01 -12.82
C ASN A 43 -4.60 0.92 -12.28
N ALA A 44 -4.00 0.10 -13.13
CA ALA A 44 -3.03 -0.91 -12.72
C ALA A 44 -1.78 -0.25 -12.11
N VAL A 45 -1.18 0.73 -12.79
CA VAL A 45 0.00 1.46 -12.30
C VAL A 45 -0.28 2.20 -10.99
N ALA A 46 -1.47 2.78 -10.82
CA ALA A 46 -1.84 3.45 -9.57
C ALA A 46 -2.00 2.47 -8.41
N LYS A 47 -2.54 1.28 -8.68
CA LYS A 47 -2.69 0.20 -7.68
C LYS A 47 -1.32 -0.32 -7.23
N ASP A 48 -0.42 -0.60 -8.17
CA ASP A 48 0.94 -1.06 -7.86
C ASP A 48 1.67 -0.06 -6.97
N LYS A 49 1.60 1.24 -7.30
CA LYS A 49 2.21 2.31 -6.49
C LYS A 49 1.62 2.41 -5.09
N GLN A 50 0.33 2.15 -4.90
CA GLN A 50 -0.30 2.15 -3.58
C GLN A 50 0.22 0.98 -2.72
N SER A 51 0.31 -0.21 -3.29
CA SER A 51 0.83 -1.41 -2.64
C SER A 51 2.30 -1.27 -2.26
N GLU A 52 3.13 -0.76 -3.17
CA GLU A 52 4.54 -0.45 -2.91
C GLU A 52 4.70 0.56 -1.77
N THR A 53 3.93 1.65 -1.80
CA THR A 53 3.99 2.69 -0.77
C THR A 53 3.60 2.15 0.60
N PHE A 54 2.56 1.33 0.66
CA PHE A 54 2.11 0.69 1.89
C PHE A 54 3.15 -0.28 2.43
N LEU A 55 3.63 -1.24 1.60
CA LEU A 55 4.60 -2.24 2.04
C LEU A 55 5.93 -1.62 2.45
N LYS A 56 6.39 -0.58 1.75
CA LYS A 56 7.57 0.17 2.18
C LYS A 56 7.42 0.69 3.61
N LYS A 57 6.31 1.37 3.91
CA LYS A 57 6.03 1.90 5.25
C LYS A 57 5.88 0.79 6.28
N ALA A 58 5.21 -0.31 5.94
CA ALA A 58 5.01 -1.44 6.83
C ALA A 58 6.35 -2.10 7.20
N ILE A 59 7.26 -2.28 6.25
CA ILE A 59 8.60 -2.83 6.50
C ILE A 59 9.43 -1.89 7.37
N GLU A 60 9.47 -0.58 7.04
CA GLU A 60 10.15 0.43 7.87
C GLU A 60 9.58 0.46 9.30
N GLY A 61 8.25 0.36 9.44
CA GLY A 61 7.55 0.28 10.73
C GLY A 61 7.92 -0.96 11.51
N ASN A 62 7.83 -2.14 10.90
CA ASN A 62 8.20 -3.40 11.57
C ASN A 62 9.65 -3.38 12.08
N LEU A 63 10.60 -2.90 11.28
CA LEU A 63 12.01 -2.78 11.69
C LEU A 63 12.17 -1.83 12.88
N THR A 64 11.39 -0.75 12.90
CA THR A 64 11.36 0.20 14.01
C THR A 64 10.79 -0.43 15.27
N GLU A 65 9.66 -1.13 15.15
CA GLU A 65 8.98 -1.76 16.30
C GLU A 65 9.81 -2.90 16.91
N VAL A 66 10.55 -3.67 16.12
CA VAL A 66 11.54 -4.63 16.64
C VAL A 66 12.57 -3.90 17.51
N SER A 67 13.16 -2.83 16.99
CA SER A 67 14.18 -2.06 17.72
C SER A 67 13.62 -1.37 18.98
N MET A 68 12.41 -0.82 18.89
CA MET A 68 11.71 -0.20 20.03
C MET A 68 11.33 -1.21 21.10
N GLY A 69 10.92 -2.42 20.70
CA GLY A 69 10.62 -3.51 21.61
C GLY A 69 11.86 -3.97 22.37
N ASP A 70 13.00 -4.09 21.71
CA ASP A 70 14.27 -4.43 22.36
C ASP A 70 14.73 -3.31 23.30
N LEU A 71 14.54 -2.05 22.90
CA LEU A 71 14.83 -0.91 23.75
C LEU A 71 13.96 -0.89 25.01
N ALA A 72 12.67 -1.23 24.90
CA ALA A 72 11.75 -1.31 26.01
C ALA A 72 12.14 -2.39 27.03
N GLN A 73 12.64 -3.52 26.58
CA GLN A 73 13.17 -4.56 27.46
C GLN A 73 14.40 -4.07 28.26
N LYS A 74 15.23 -3.22 27.66
CA LYS A 74 16.47 -2.71 28.25
C LYS A 74 16.23 -1.50 29.15
N ASN A 75 15.48 -0.51 28.69
CA ASN A 75 15.37 0.82 29.30
C ASN A 75 14.09 1.00 30.12
N GLY A 76 13.09 0.14 29.93
CA GLY A 76 11.83 0.17 30.66
C GLY A 76 12.02 -0.10 32.14
N GLN A 77 11.20 0.52 32.99
CA GLN A 77 11.18 0.29 34.42
C GLN A 77 10.17 -0.80 34.82
N SER A 78 8.94 -0.68 34.31
CA SER A 78 7.87 -1.60 34.71
C SER A 78 7.95 -2.92 33.94
N ASP A 79 7.56 -4.00 34.63
CA ASP A 79 7.46 -5.33 33.99
C ASP A 79 6.47 -5.35 32.83
N GLY A 80 5.43 -4.52 32.89
CA GLY A 80 4.46 -4.37 31.79
C GLY A 80 5.11 -3.83 30.52
N VAL A 81 5.94 -2.79 30.62
CA VAL A 81 6.68 -2.22 29.50
C VAL A 81 7.68 -3.22 28.93
N LYS A 82 8.44 -3.90 29.78
CA LYS A 82 9.40 -4.93 29.33
C LYS A 82 8.72 -6.09 28.65
N SER A 83 7.62 -6.59 29.20
CA SER A 83 6.86 -7.71 28.63
C SER A 83 6.22 -7.32 27.29
N PHE A 84 5.67 -6.11 27.21
CA PHE A 84 5.13 -5.60 25.96
C PHE A 84 6.23 -5.40 24.92
N GLY A 85 7.40 -4.89 25.31
CA GLY A 85 8.57 -4.77 24.44
C GLY A 85 9.00 -6.11 23.83
N LYS A 86 9.00 -7.18 24.65
CA LYS A 86 9.30 -8.55 24.19
C LYS A 86 8.25 -9.04 23.17
N MET A 87 6.97 -8.79 23.41
CA MET A 87 5.90 -9.15 22.50
C MET A 87 6.02 -8.38 21.18
N LEU A 88 6.26 -7.06 21.24
CA LEU A 88 6.46 -6.24 20.05
C LEU A 88 7.61 -6.74 19.17
N SER A 89 8.79 -6.92 19.74
CA SER A 89 9.96 -7.34 18.97
C SER A 89 9.73 -8.70 18.28
N ALA A 90 9.09 -9.64 18.97
CA ALA A 90 8.79 -10.96 18.40
C ALA A 90 7.73 -10.90 17.29
N ASP A 91 6.59 -10.25 17.55
CA ASP A 91 5.48 -10.21 16.60
C ASP A 91 5.82 -9.39 15.35
N HIS A 92 6.53 -8.25 15.52
CA HIS A 92 6.95 -7.43 14.39
C HIS A 92 8.11 -8.04 13.57
N ALA A 93 8.95 -8.89 14.16
CA ALA A 93 9.92 -9.66 13.40
C ALA A 93 9.22 -10.65 12.44
N VAL A 94 8.19 -11.35 12.92
CA VAL A 94 7.38 -12.25 12.07
C VAL A 94 6.58 -11.45 11.03
N ALA A 95 5.98 -10.32 11.42
CA ALA A 95 5.25 -9.45 10.51
C ALA A 95 6.16 -8.90 9.40
N ASN A 96 7.41 -8.54 9.75
CA ASN A 96 8.38 -8.06 8.77
C ASN A 96 8.71 -9.10 7.70
N GLN A 97 8.89 -10.36 8.09
CA GLN A 97 9.13 -11.43 7.11
C GLN A 97 7.96 -11.56 6.14
N LYS A 98 6.72 -11.54 6.64
CA LYS A 98 5.52 -11.59 5.79
C LYS A 98 5.41 -10.38 4.85
N ALA A 99 5.79 -9.19 5.33
CA ALA A 99 5.82 -7.98 4.51
C ALA A 99 6.86 -8.06 3.39
N LEU A 100 8.04 -8.62 3.68
CA LEU A 100 9.10 -8.88 2.71
C LEU A 100 8.66 -9.89 1.64
N ASP A 101 7.96 -10.96 2.04
CA ASP A 101 7.42 -11.95 1.12
C ASP A 101 6.36 -11.33 0.18
N ALA A 102 5.47 -10.48 0.73
CA ALA A 102 4.50 -9.73 -0.06
C ALA A 102 5.18 -8.76 -1.04
N ALA A 103 6.22 -8.04 -0.59
CA ALA A 103 7.00 -7.14 -1.43
C ALA A 103 7.71 -7.89 -2.58
N LYS A 104 8.30 -9.04 -2.28
CA LYS A 104 8.91 -9.92 -3.28
C LYS A 104 7.88 -10.40 -4.31
N GLY A 105 6.68 -10.77 -3.87
CA GLY A 105 5.58 -11.16 -4.76
C GLY A 105 5.15 -10.07 -5.74
N LEU A 106 5.40 -8.80 -5.40
CA LEU A 106 5.15 -7.63 -6.26
C LEU A 106 6.40 -7.14 -7.02
N GLY A 107 7.52 -7.85 -6.93
CA GLY A 107 8.77 -7.44 -7.58
C GLY A 107 9.43 -6.19 -6.99
N MET A 108 9.06 -5.82 -5.76
CA MET A 108 9.61 -4.63 -5.09
C MET A 108 11.05 -4.87 -4.59
N ASN A 109 11.80 -3.78 -4.50
CA ASN A 109 13.05 -3.73 -3.73
C ASN A 109 12.75 -3.08 -2.36
N PRO A 110 12.54 -3.87 -1.28
CA PRO A 110 12.10 -3.36 -0.01
C PRO A 110 13.20 -2.62 0.75
N PRO A 111 12.86 -1.68 1.66
CA PRO A 111 13.83 -1.04 2.54
C PRO A 111 14.44 -2.09 3.50
N THR A 112 15.70 -1.85 3.87
CA THR A 112 16.45 -2.70 4.81
C THR A 112 16.63 -2.03 6.18
N GLU A 113 16.12 -0.80 6.35
CA GLU A 113 16.27 -0.02 7.58
C GLU A 113 15.08 0.94 7.77
N PRO A 114 14.83 1.40 9.01
CA PRO A 114 13.84 2.42 9.30
C PRO A 114 14.15 3.74 8.57
N ASN A 115 13.12 4.55 8.31
CA ASN A 115 13.32 5.88 7.73
C ASN A 115 13.96 6.88 8.72
N ALA A 116 14.37 8.04 8.21
CA ALA A 116 15.09 9.04 9.00
C ALA A 116 14.34 9.51 10.25
N LYS A 117 13.00 9.69 10.15
CA LYS A 117 12.18 10.08 11.29
C LYS A 117 12.15 8.99 12.37
N GLN A 118 11.94 7.75 11.98
CA GLN A 118 11.91 6.60 12.90
C GLN A 118 13.26 6.41 13.61
N LYS A 119 14.37 6.56 12.88
CA LYS A 119 15.72 6.55 13.48
C LYS A 119 15.89 7.67 14.51
N ALA A 120 15.41 8.88 14.23
CA ALA A 120 15.48 10.01 15.16
C ALA A 120 14.61 9.77 16.40
N ASP A 121 13.40 9.22 16.25
CA ASP A 121 12.52 8.86 17.37
C ASP A 121 13.18 7.78 18.26
N TYR A 122 13.78 6.75 17.67
CA TYR A 122 14.56 5.75 18.37
C TYR A 122 15.74 6.37 19.15
N GLN A 123 16.55 7.22 18.50
CA GLN A 123 17.67 7.89 19.12
C GLN A 123 17.28 8.77 20.31
N LYS A 124 16.11 9.46 20.22
CA LYS A 124 15.56 10.23 21.32
C LYS A 124 15.19 9.31 22.48
N MET A 125 14.48 8.23 22.21
CA MET A 125 13.98 7.31 23.22
C MET A 125 15.10 6.49 23.87
N SER A 126 16.16 6.16 23.12
CA SER A 126 17.32 5.41 23.62
C SER A 126 18.13 6.14 24.71
N LYS A 127 17.98 7.48 24.80
CA LYS A 127 18.60 8.30 25.86
C LYS A 127 17.77 8.37 27.14
N MET A 128 16.60 7.76 27.16
CA MET A 128 15.67 7.74 28.30
C MET A 128 15.73 6.40 29.01
N SER A 129 15.35 6.37 30.26
CA SER A 129 15.21 5.16 31.09
C SER A 129 14.20 5.37 32.20
N GLY A 130 13.82 4.30 32.89
CA GLY A 130 12.93 4.37 34.04
C GLY A 130 11.52 4.85 33.68
N ALA A 131 10.84 5.49 34.63
CA ALA A 131 9.45 5.95 34.46
C ALA A 131 9.25 6.94 33.31
N SER A 132 10.26 7.76 32.99
CA SER A 132 10.21 8.68 31.87
C SER A 132 10.21 7.96 30.52
N PHE A 133 10.98 6.88 30.41
CA PHE A 133 10.94 5.99 29.26
C PHE A 133 9.58 5.32 29.14
N ASP A 134 9.09 4.70 30.22
CA ASP A 134 7.80 3.98 30.22
C ASP A 134 6.66 4.87 29.73
N LYS A 135 6.59 6.11 30.23
CA LYS A 135 5.57 7.08 29.81
C LYS A 135 5.67 7.43 28.32
N MET A 136 6.89 7.71 27.84
CA MET A 136 7.12 8.08 26.45
C MET A 136 6.82 6.90 25.53
N PHE A 137 7.31 5.71 25.87
CA PHE A 137 7.10 4.49 25.11
C PHE A 137 5.61 4.15 25.00
N ALA A 138 4.87 4.11 26.12
CA ALA A 138 3.44 3.82 26.10
C ALA A 138 2.66 4.83 25.25
N THR A 139 2.99 6.13 25.35
CA THR A 139 2.35 7.18 24.54
C THR A 139 2.64 7.00 23.05
N HIS A 140 3.88 6.69 22.72
CA HIS A 140 4.31 6.48 21.34
C HIS A 140 3.61 5.25 20.73
N MET A 141 3.60 4.13 21.44
CA MET A 141 2.97 2.89 20.99
C MET A 141 1.47 3.05 20.76
N VAL A 142 0.76 3.74 21.65
CA VAL A 142 -0.67 4.03 21.43
C VAL A 142 -0.90 4.84 20.16
N ALA A 143 -0.13 5.92 19.94
CA ALA A 143 -0.28 6.78 18.78
C ALA A 143 0.07 6.06 17.46
N ASP A 144 1.14 5.29 17.46
CA ASP A 144 1.63 4.60 16.27
C ASP A 144 0.67 3.47 15.86
N HIS A 145 0.24 2.62 16.79
CA HIS A 145 -0.72 1.56 16.51
C HIS A 145 -2.11 2.07 16.08
N GLN A 146 -2.58 3.20 16.63
CA GLN A 146 -3.82 3.84 16.14
C GLN A 146 -3.71 4.25 14.66
N LYS A 147 -2.60 4.85 14.29
CA LYS A 147 -2.31 5.25 12.92
C LYS A 147 -2.16 4.04 12.00
N ASP A 148 -1.40 3.04 12.44
CA ASP A 148 -1.14 1.84 11.64
C ASP A 148 -2.41 1.04 11.40
N ILE A 149 -3.29 0.86 12.39
CA ILE A 149 -4.59 0.22 12.20
C ILE A 149 -5.39 0.92 11.09
N ALA A 150 -5.41 2.25 11.07
CA ALA A 150 -6.13 2.99 10.04
C ALA A 150 -5.50 2.81 8.64
N GLU A 151 -4.17 2.83 8.53
CA GLU A 151 -3.45 2.58 7.27
C GLU A 151 -3.65 1.14 6.79
N TYR A 152 -3.56 0.15 7.69
CA TYR A 152 -3.75 -1.27 7.37
C TYR A 152 -5.21 -1.59 6.99
N MET A 153 -6.20 -0.99 7.64
CA MET A 153 -7.62 -1.10 7.23
C MET A 153 -7.87 -0.55 5.82
N LYS A 154 -7.16 0.51 5.43
CA LYS A 154 -7.22 1.03 4.06
C LYS A 154 -6.54 0.08 3.08
N ALA A 155 -5.35 -0.39 3.41
CA ALA A 155 -4.56 -1.28 2.56
C ALA A 155 -5.22 -2.66 2.39
N SER A 156 -5.91 -3.20 3.40
CA SER A 156 -6.61 -4.50 3.33
C SER A 156 -7.70 -4.58 2.24
N LYS A 157 -8.09 -3.45 1.67
CA LYS A 157 -9.03 -3.39 0.54
C LYS A 157 -8.37 -3.62 -0.81
N ILE A 158 -7.05 -3.59 -0.89
CA ILE A 158 -6.29 -3.85 -2.11
C ILE A 158 -6.35 -5.36 -2.39
N LYS A 159 -6.55 -5.73 -3.66
CA LYS A 159 -6.68 -7.13 -4.07
C LYS A 159 -5.36 -7.64 -4.65
N ASP A 160 -4.35 -7.75 -3.77
CA ASP A 160 -3.01 -8.25 -4.07
C ASP A 160 -2.29 -8.69 -2.77
N PRO A 161 -1.04 -9.18 -2.82
CA PRO A 161 -0.27 -9.60 -1.65
C PRO A 161 -0.14 -8.54 -0.55
N ALA A 162 -0.14 -7.24 -0.89
CA ALA A 162 -0.09 -6.16 0.10
C ALA A 162 -1.38 -6.08 0.92
N GLY A 163 -2.54 -6.24 0.26
CA GLY A 163 -3.83 -6.24 0.93
C GLY A 163 -4.04 -7.48 1.81
N GLU A 164 -3.56 -8.64 1.37
CA GLU A 164 -3.59 -9.88 2.15
C GLU A 164 -2.72 -9.75 3.41
N TYR A 165 -1.49 -9.25 3.25
CA TYR A 165 -0.62 -8.93 4.38
C TYR A 165 -1.30 -7.96 5.36
N ALA A 166 -1.82 -6.84 4.86
CA ALA A 166 -2.47 -5.84 5.71
C ALA A 166 -3.63 -6.43 6.51
N SER A 167 -4.50 -7.20 5.86
CA SER A 167 -5.63 -7.87 6.51
C SER A 167 -5.18 -8.82 7.62
N GLY A 168 -4.13 -9.60 7.36
CA GLY A 168 -3.61 -10.60 8.30
C GLY A 168 -2.91 -10.01 9.53
N GLN A 169 -2.58 -8.70 9.56
CA GLN A 169 -1.95 -8.05 10.70
C GLN A 169 -2.92 -7.30 11.62
N LEU A 170 -4.15 -7.02 11.19
CA LEU A 170 -5.07 -6.13 11.91
C LEU A 170 -5.37 -6.57 13.34
N ASP A 171 -5.54 -7.87 13.58
CA ASP A 171 -5.88 -8.37 14.93
C ASP A 171 -4.68 -8.27 15.87
N THR A 172 -3.46 -8.52 15.38
CA THR A 172 -2.24 -8.32 16.14
C THR A 172 -2.05 -6.85 16.51
N LEU A 173 -2.23 -5.93 15.55
CA LEU A 173 -2.12 -4.49 15.81
C LEU A 173 -3.15 -3.99 16.83
N ARG A 174 -4.39 -4.49 16.78
CA ARG A 174 -5.43 -4.17 17.79
C ARG A 174 -5.04 -4.66 19.18
N LYS A 175 -4.56 -5.90 19.27
CA LYS A 175 -4.06 -6.47 20.53
C LYS A 175 -2.91 -5.65 21.13
N HIS A 176 -1.96 -5.22 20.28
CA HIS A 176 -0.86 -4.35 20.71
C HIS A 176 -1.38 -2.99 21.20
N LEU A 177 -2.32 -2.36 20.47
CA LEU A 177 -2.93 -1.10 20.89
C LEU A 177 -3.61 -1.23 22.26
N ASP A 178 -4.39 -2.29 22.46
CA ASP A 178 -5.09 -2.50 23.73
C ASP A 178 -4.11 -2.76 24.87
N THR A 179 -3.04 -3.52 24.63
CA THR A 179 -1.96 -3.71 25.61
C THR A 179 -1.25 -2.39 25.92
N ALA A 180 -0.90 -1.59 24.91
CA ALA A 180 -0.24 -0.29 25.10
C ALA A 180 -1.07 0.69 25.94
N LYS A 181 -2.40 0.71 25.76
CA LYS A 181 -3.31 1.52 26.59
C LYS A 181 -3.32 1.12 28.06
N LEU A 182 -3.02 -0.13 28.38
CA LEU A 182 -2.94 -0.63 29.76
C LEU A 182 -1.59 -0.34 30.43
N LEU A 183 -0.59 0.08 29.67
CA LEU A 183 0.71 0.45 30.20
C LEU A 183 0.56 1.76 30.98
N LYS A 184 0.45 1.63 32.29
CA LYS A 184 0.44 2.81 33.15
C LYS A 184 1.87 3.32 33.31
N PRO A 185 2.10 4.65 33.18
CA PRO A 185 3.37 5.22 33.59
C PRO A 185 3.66 4.75 35.04
N GLY A 186 4.87 4.28 35.30
CA GLY A 186 5.28 3.93 36.67
C GLY A 186 4.96 5.10 37.60
N LYS A 187 4.27 4.80 38.72
CA LYS A 187 3.98 5.78 39.75
C LYS A 187 5.26 6.17 40.47
#